data_0041c5bc28a72612168b47bd35aeb529
#
_entry.id   0041c5bc28a72612168b47bd35aeb529
#
_cell.length_a   1.000
_cell.length_b   1.000
_cell.length_c   1.000
_cell.angle_alpha   90.00
_cell.angle_beta   90.00
_cell.angle_gamma   90.00
#
_symmetry.space_group_name_H-M   'P 1'
#
loop_
_entity.id
_entity.type
_entity.pdbx_description
1 polymer ?
#
loop_
_entity_poly.entity_id
_entity_poly.type
_entity_poly.pdbx_seq_one_letter_code
_entity_poly.pdbx_strand_id
1 'polypeptide(L)'
;MRSTNRMRSTHGPARRSPVMRCSTTLFVVVITLGLVACLESTRLWTASTSTAVPSATWAATPSPIATTLPAQPVLAADPALLAGDLAADEQALRDPSSSEGVLVAAAHRQQAAYRALGRHPEWDPIVRPGIPPSLLEIYDRNVDARRHLTALSRGGAKDTLPAWRIDPPAPADELLGSYREAEAATGVGWNYLAAINFVETGLGRIVGVSSAGAQGPMQFLPSTFAKYGDGGDILSLYDSIMAAGRFLADNGFAGDHDHAIFRYNNSSQYVSAVNDYAAALASDPA
;
A
#
# COMPACT_ATOMS: atom_id res chain seq x y z
N MET A 1 55.58 -22.96 61.61
CA MET A 1 54.66 -23.97 61.10
C MET A 1 53.47 -23.23 60.49
N ARG A 2 53.40 -23.12 59.13
CA ARG A 2 52.31 -22.48 58.40
C ARG A 2 51.64 -23.57 57.56
N SER A 3 50.37 -23.84 57.85
CA SER A 3 49.55 -24.77 57.10
C SER A 3 48.78 -23.94 56.07
N THR A 4 48.99 -24.19 54.77
CA THR A 4 48.30 -23.59 53.67
C THR A 4 47.21 -24.55 53.24
N ASN A 5 45.96 -24.15 53.45
CA ASN A 5 44.77 -24.89 53.01
C ASN A 5 44.36 -24.41 51.63
N ARG A 6 44.45 -25.28 50.60
CA ARG A 6 44.17 -25.04 49.20
C ARG A 6 42.72 -25.49 48.90
N MET A 7 41.79 -24.55 48.81
CA MET A 7 40.46 -24.86 48.36
C MET A 7 40.44 -25.17 46.83
N ARG A 8 40.02 -26.37 46.50
CA ARG A 8 39.72 -26.75 45.11
C ARG A 8 38.34 -26.25 44.74
N SER A 9 38.27 -25.37 43.73
CA SER A 9 37.02 -24.96 43.07
C SER A 9 36.66 -26.04 42.05
N THR A 10 35.51 -26.69 42.24
CA THR A 10 34.90 -27.61 41.27
C THR A 10 33.93 -26.82 40.39
N HIS A 11 34.34 -26.57 39.15
CA HIS A 11 33.45 -26.06 38.13
C HIS A 11 32.56 -27.20 37.60
N GLY A 12 31.25 -27.15 37.88
CA GLY A 12 30.24 -27.98 37.24
C GLY A 12 29.93 -27.49 35.82
N PRO A 13 29.55 -28.39 34.91
CA PRO A 13 29.30 -28.00 33.53
C PRO A 13 28.01 -27.20 33.42
N ALA A 14 28.07 -26.03 32.77
CA ALA A 14 26.95 -25.18 32.43
C ALA A 14 25.98 -25.96 31.53
N ARG A 15 24.73 -26.13 31.99
CA ARG A 15 23.61 -26.60 31.18
C ARG A 15 23.31 -25.58 30.07
N ARG A 16 23.60 -25.95 28.85
CA ARG A 16 23.16 -25.20 27.66
C ARG A 16 21.65 -25.45 27.47
N SER A 17 20.84 -24.41 27.62
CA SER A 17 19.45 -24.41 27.23
C SER A 17 19.32 -24.60 25.69
N PRO A 18 18.36 -25.38 25.20
CA PRO A 18 18.14 -25.51 23.77
C PRO A 18 17.61 -24.19 23.21
N VAL A 19 18.38 -23.56 22.33
CA VAL A 19 17.94 -22.44 21.51
C VAL A 19 16.89 -23.00 20.57
N MET A 20 15.64 -22.68 20.84
CA MET A 20 14.50 -22.97 19.98
C MET A 20 14.67 -22.14 18.71
N ARG A 21 15.16 -22.78 17.64
CA ARG A 21 15.20 -22.19 16.30
C ARG A 21 13.77 -22.05 15.82
N CYS A 22 13.21 -20.86 15.99
CA CYS A 22 11.98 -20.46 15.31
C CYS A 22 12.30 -20.35 13.82
N SER A 23 11.85 -21.33 13.05
CA SER A 23 11.91 -21.31 11.58
C SER A 23 10.93 -20.25 11.11
N THR A 24 11.41 -19.03 10.92
CA THR A 24 10.63 -17.94 10.34
C THR A 24 10.52 -18.21 8.85
N THR A 25 9.41 -18.83 8.43
CA THR A 25 9.07 -18.98 7.03
C THR A 25 8.80 -17.58 6.46
N LEU A 26 9.69 -17.16 5.58
CA LEU A 26 9.70 -15.87 4.91
C LEU A 26 8.54 -15.80 3.90
N PHE A 27 7.48 -15.08 4.22
CA PHE A 27 6.43 -14.76 3.26
C PHE A 27 6.59 -13.33 2.78
N VAL A 28 7.14 -13.17 1.58
CA VAL A 28 7.15 -11.90 0.87
C VAL A 28 5.76 -11.71 0.26
N VAL A 29 4.99 -10.79 0.82
CA VAL A 29 3.72 -10.36 0.23
C VAL A 29 4.04 -9.34 -0.86
N VAL A 30 4.13 -9.79 -2.10
CA VAL A 30 4.26 -8.90 -3.27
C VAL A 30 2.87 -8.50 -3.73
N ILE A 31 2.45 -7.30 -3.37
CA ILE A 31 1.24 -6.69 -3.94
C ILE A 31 1.64 -6.03 -5.26
N THR A 32 1.46 -6.77 -6.35
CA THR A 32 1.58 -6.20 -7.69
C THR A 32 0.32 -5.38 -7.98
N LEU A 33 0.40 -4.07 -7.87
CA LEU A 33 -0.55 -3.12 -8.47
C LEU A 33 -0.41 -3.16 -10.01
N GLY A 34 -0.79 -4.30 -10.60
CA GLY A 34 -0.87 -4.51 -12.04
C GLY A 34 -2.28 -4.24 -12.52
N LEU A 35 -2.58 -3.04 -12.95
CA LEU A 35 -3.72 -2.79 -13.84
C LEU A 35 -3.38 -3.39 -15.21
N VAL A 36 -3.83 -4.63 -15.43
CA VAL A 36 -3.78 -5.27 -16.74
C VAL A 36 -4.91 -4.70 -17.59
N ALA A 37 -4.56 -4.17 -18.76
CA ALA A 37 -5.51 -3.85 -19.82
C ALA A 37 -6.26 -5.13 -20.22
N CYS A 38 -7.59 -5.13 -20.11
CA CYS A 38 -8.44 -6.15 -20.71
C CYS A 38 -8.31 -6.08 -22.23
N LEU A 39 -7.66 -7.08 -22.84
CA LEU A 39 -7.86 -7.41 -24.24
C LEU A 39 -9.17 -8.20 -24.35
N GLU A 40 -10.06 -7.69 -25.16
CA GLU A 40 -11.31 -8.35 -25.56
C GLU A 40 -11.00 -9.67 -26.27
N SER A 41 -11.47 -10.76 -25.72
CA SER A 41 -11.56 -12.04 -26.43
C SER A 41 -13.01 -12.40 -26.63
N THR A 42 -13.53 -12.08 -27.82
CA THR A 42 -14.80 -12.58 -28.33
C THR A 42 -14.74 -14.10 -28.49
N ARG A 43 -15.43 -14.85 -27.64
CA ARG A 43 -15.74 -16.26 -27.90
C ARG A 43 -17.20 -16.40 -28.31
N LEU A 44 -17.37 -16.88 -29.52
CA LEU A 44 -18.64 -17.35 -30.08
C LEU A 44 -19.15 -18.52 -29.26
N TRP A 45 -20.34 -18.39 -28.71
CA TRP A 45 -21.04 -19.48 -28.03
C TRP A 45 -22.10 -20.04 -28.97
N THR A 46 -22.00 -21.31 -29.28
CA THR A 46 -22.97 -22.07 -30.07
C THR A 46 -24.18 -22.38 -29.21
N ALA A 47 -25.36 -22.06 -29.72
CA ALA A 47 -26.64 -22.32 -29.08
C ALA A 47 -26.95 -23.82 -29.03
N SER A 48 -27.29 -24.33 -27.85
CA SER A 48 -27.97 -25.61 -27.67
C SER A 48 -29.43 -25.32 -27.34
N THR A 49 -30.32 -25.87 -28.18
CA THR A 49 -31.76 -25.83 -28.03
C THR A 49 -32.22 -26.64 -26.83
N SER A 50 -32.99 -26.06 -25.92
CA SER A 50 -33.74 -26.76 -24.89
C SER A 50 -35.16 -26.20 -24.78
N THR A 51 -36.07 -27.13 -24.63
CA THR A 51 -37.53 -27.06 -24.63
C THR A 51 -38.14 -26.08 -23.63
N ALA A 52 -39.23 -25.45 -24.08
CA ALA A 52 -40.00 -24.42 -23.38
C ALA A 52 -40.74 -24.94 -22.14
N VAL A 53 -40.69 -24.16 -21.06
CA VAL A 53 -41.56 -24.23 -19.87
C VAL A 53 -42.24 -22.88 -19.71
N PRO A 54 -43.52 -22.79 -19.31
CA PRO A 54 -44.35 -21.60 -19.46
C PRO A 54 -43.98 -20.47 -18.50
N SER A 55 -44.08 -19.26 -19.04
CA SER A 55 -43.71 -17.98 -18.46
C SER A 55 -44.53 -17.64 -17.21
N ALA A 56 -43.84 -17.46 -16.09
CA ALA A 56 -44.29 -16.57 -15.03
C ALA A 56 -43.76 -15.17 -15.31
N THR A 57 -44.66 -14.21 -15.46
CA THR A 57 -44.32 -12.80 -15.68
C THR A 57 -43.76 -12.19 -14.41
N TRP A 58 -42.43 -12.16 -14.31
CA TRP A 58 -41.74 -11.41 -13.25
C TRP A 58 -41.54 -9.98 -13.77
N ALA A 59 -42.00 -9.00 -12.98
CA ALA A 59 -41.70 -7.61 -13.22
C ALA A 59 -40.18 -7.44 -13.37
N ALA A 60 -39.73 -6.82 -14.44
CA ALA A 60 -38.31 -6.56 -14.69
C ALA A 60 -37.76 -5.72 -13.56
N THR A 61 -36.89 -6.31 -12.76
CA THR A 61 -36.02 -5.57 -11.83
C THR A 61 -35.14 -4.67 -12.68
N PRO A 62 -35.01 -3.36 -12.37
CA PRO A 62 -34.13 -2.49 -13.13
C PRO A 62 -32.73 -3.09 -13.10
N SER A 63 -32.15 -3.31 -14.28
CA SER A 63 -30.76 -3.72 -14.44
C SER A 63 -29.88 -2.74 -13.67
N PRO A 64 -28.90 -3.22 -12.88
CA PRO A 64 -27.94 -2.33 -12.26
C PRO A 64 -27.28 -1.51 -13.37
N ILE A 65 -27.30 -0.19 -13.22
CA ILE A 65 -26.57 0.72 -14.10
C ILE A 65 -25.11 0.25 -14.03
N ALA A 66 -24.61 -0.26 -15.13
CA ALA A 66 -23.21 -0.62 -15.24
C ALA A 66 -22.42 0.69 -15.03
N THR A 67 -21.88 0.88 -13.85
CA THR A 67 -20.93 1.96 -13.56
C THR A 67 -19.70 1.65 -14.39
N THR A 68 -19.61 2.26 -15.57
CA THR A 68 -18.39 2.21 -16.38
C THR A 68 -17.28 2.81 -15.51
N LEU A 69 -16.29 1.99 -15.16
CA LEU A 69 -15.08 2.49 -14.53
C LEU A 69 -14.53 3.64 -15.38
N PRO A 70 -14.17 4.79 -14.78
CA PRO A 70 -13.62 5.90 -15.55
C PRO A 70 -12.43 5.38 -16.35
N ALA A 71 -12.39 5.73 -17.64
CA ALA A 71 -11.27 5.37 -18.51
C ALA A 71 -9.96 5.83 -17.87
N GLN A 72 -8.91 5.00 -17.99
CA GLN A 72 -7.57 5.39 -17.50
C GLN A 72 -7.17 6.72 -18.16
N PRO A 73 -6.60 7.67 -17.39
CA PRO A 73 -6.18 8.93 -17.97
C PRO A 73 -5.11 8.69 -19.04
N VAL A 74 -5.26 9.37 -20.18
CA VAL A 74 -4.27 9.35 -21.24
C VAL A 74 -3.16 10.33 -20.84
N LEU A 75 -1.93 9.82 -20.75
CA LEU A 75 -0.75 10.64 -20.49
C LEU A 75 -0.12 11.11 -21.80
N ALA A 76 0.58 12.24 -21.77
CA ALA A 76 1.42 12.64 -22.88
C ALA A 76 2.50 11.56 -23.15
N ALA A 77 2.66 11.19 -24.42
CA ALA A 77 3.66 10.22 -24.84
C ALA A 77 5.09 10.84 -24.87
N ASP A 78 5.19 12.15 -24.99
CA ASP A 78 6.44 12.89 -24.90
C ASP A 78 6.76 13.19 -23.42
N PRO A 79 7.91 12.74 -22.89
CA PRO A 79 8.29 12.99 -21.49
C PRO A 79 8.39 14.49 -21.13
N ALA A 80 8.73 15.36 -22.09
CA ALA A 80 8.80 16.81 -21.81
C ALA A 80 7.40 17.41 -21.63
N LEU A 81 6.41 16.98 -22.39
CA LEU A 81 5.01 17.36 -22.20
C LEU A 81 4.44 16.77 -20.91
N LEU A 82 4.79 15.51 -20.58
CA LEU A 82 4.41 14.89 -19.34
C LEU A 82 4.87 15.68 -18.11
N ALA A 83 6.07 16.28 -18.15
CA ALA A 83 6.57 17.13 -17.08
C ALA A 83 5.67 18.35 -16.83
N GLY A 84 5.25 19.02 -17.92
CA GLY A 84 4.34 20.17 -17.85
C GLY A 84 2.95 19.78 -17.30
N ASP A 85 2.40 18.68 -17.82
CA ASP A 85 1.11 18.16 -17.36
C ASP A 85 1.13 17.79 -15.88
N LEU A 86 2.17 17.09 -15.43
CA LEU A 86 2.34 16.72 -14.03
C LEU A 86 2.49 17.95 -13.12
N ALA A 87 3.27 18.93 -13.54
CA ALA A 87 3.42 20.18 -12.79
C ALA A 87 2.08 20.94 -12.65
N ALA A 88 1.28 20.96 -13.71
CA ALA A 88 -0.05 21.56 -13.69
C ALA A 88 -1.01 20.80 -12.76
N ASP A 89 -0.98 19.47 -12.78
CA ASP A 89 -1.78 18.63 -11.88
C ASP A 89 -1.39 18.84 -10.42
N GLU A 90 -0.09 18.89 -10.11
CA GLU A 90 0.41 19.16 -8.76
C GLU A 90 -0.02 20.56 -8.26
N GLN A 91 -0.04 21.56 -9.14
CA GLN A 91 -0.53 22.90 -8.79
C GLN A 91 -2.05 22.89 -8.56
N ALA A 92 -2.80 22.23 -9.43
CA ALA A 92 -4.25 22.14 -9.30
C ALA A 92 -4.69 21.47 -8.00
N LEU A 93 -3.96 20.44 -7.55
CA LEU A 93 -4.23 19.74 -6.29
C LEU A 93 -3.99 20.63 -5.06
N ARG A 94 -3.13 21.66 -5.18
CA ARG A 94 -2.82 22.60 -4.09
C ARG A 94 -3.58 23.93 -4.17
N ASP A 95 -4.34 24.13 -5.23
CA ASP A 95 -5.15 25.33 -5.40
C ASP A 95 -6.49 25.18 -4.68
N PRO A 96 -6.73 25.93 -3.57
CA PRO A 96 -7.98 25.85 -2.83
C PRO A 96 -9.20 26.31 -3.64
N SER A 97 -8.99 26.94 -4.80
CA SER A 97 -10.06 27.34 -5.72
C SER A 97 -10.44 26.26 -6.74
N SER A 98 -9.67 25.17 -6.82
CA SER A 98 -9.95 24.06 -7.72
C SER A 98 -11.29 23.40 -7.40
N SER A 99 -12.12 23.17 -8.44
CA SER A 99 -13.36 22.42 -8.28
C SER A 99 -13.07 20.93 -8.03
N GLU A 100 -14.01 20.23 -7.40
CA GLU A 100 -13.90 18.78 -7.16
C GLU A 100 -13.58 17.99 -8.44
N GLY A 101 -14.21 18.31 -9.55
CA GLY A 101 -13.93 17.65 -10.84
C GLY A 101 -12.49 17.86 -11.33
N VAL A 102 -11.92 19.05 -11.10
CA VAL A 102 -10.51 19.34 -11.39
C VAL A 102 -9.59 18.53 -10.49
N LEU A 103 -9.86 18.52 -9.17
CA LEU A 103 -9.08 17.77 -8.20
C LEU A 103 -9.05 16.28 -8.51
N VAL A 104 -10.20 15.67 -8.78
CA VAL A 104 -10.32 14.25 -9.13
C VAL A 104 -9.55 13.93 -10.43
N ALA A 105 -9.70 14.77 -11.47
CA ALA A 105 -9.00 14.55 -12.72
C ALA A 105 -7.46 14.70 -12.57
N ALA A 106 -7.01 15.74 -11.85
CA ALA A 106 -5.61 15.97 -11.57
C ALA A 106 -5.00 14.82 -10.75
N ALA A 107 -5.68 14.36 -9.70
CA ALA A 107 -5.22 13.23 -8.88
C ALA A 107 -5.07 11.94 -9.69
N HIS A 108 -6.00 11.65 -10.59
CA HIS A 108 -5.92 10.48 -11.46
C HIS A 108 -4.73 10.56 -12.43
N ARG A 109 -4.51 11.73 -13.07
CA ARG A 109 -3.38 11.92 -13.98
C ARG A 109 -2.06 11.90 -13.24
N GLN A 110 -1.95 12.60 -12.11
CA GLN A 110 -0.78 12.58 -11.24
C GLN A 110 -0.36 11.15 -10.87
N GLN A 111 -1.29 10.34 -10.37
CA GLN A 111 -0.97 8.95 -10.00
C GLN A 111 -0.58 8.08 -11.21
N ALA A 112 -1.18 8.31 -12.37
CA ALA A 112 -0.81 7.61 -13.59
C ALA A 112 0.59 8.04 -14.06
N ALA A 113 0.92 9.34 -13.99
CA ALA A 113 2.21 9.89 -14.34
C ALA A 113 3.33 9.32 -13.45
N TYR A 114 3.18 9.36 -12.12
CA TYR A 114 4.18 8.77 -11.21
C TYR A 114 4.35 7.26 -11.40
N ARG A 115 3.29 6.52 -11.75
CA ARG A 115 3.42 5.10 -12.11
C ARG A 115 4.20 4.89 -13.40
N ALA A 116 4.02 5.76 -14.39
CA ALA A 116 4.79 5.72 -15.62
C ALA A 116 6.27 6.03 -15.36
N LEU A 117 6.56 7.13 -14.64
CA LEU A 117 7.93 7.53 -14.26
C LEU A 117 8.66 6.47 -13.43
N GLY A 118 7.95 5.77 -12.54
CA GLY A 118 8.53 4.65 -11.79
C GLY A 118 8.96 3.47 -12.66
N ARG A 119 8.35 3.29 -13.85
CA ARG A 119 8.68 2.23 -14.80
C ARG A 119 9.69 2.65 -15.87
N HIS A 120 9.80 3.97 -16.11
CA HIS A 120 10.61 4.59 -17.15
C HIS A 120 11.69 5.50 -16.56
N PRO A 121 12.69 4.95 -15.84
CA PRO A 121 13.75 5.74 -15.25
C PRO A 121 14.55 6.53 -16.29
N GLU A 122 14.56 6.10 -17.54
CA GLU A 122 15.18 6.78 -18.66
C GLU A 122 14.53 8.13 -19.03
N TRP A 123 13.32 8.41 -18.55
CA TRP A 123 12.63 9.68 -18.76
C TRP A 123 13.08 10.77 -17.77
N ASP A 124 13.69 10.41 -16.66
CA ASP A 124 14.06 11.32 -15.57
C ASP A 124 14.95 12.50 -16.01
N PRO A 125 15.97 12.28 -16.86
CA PRO A 125 16.79 13.38 -17.38
C PRO A 125 16.02 14.43 -18.20
N ILE A 126 14.83 14.07 -18.70
CA ILE A 126 13.95 14.96 -19.49
C ILE A 126 12.88 15.58 -18.59
N VAL A 127 12.22 14.77 -17.77
CA VAL A 127 11.06 15.19 -16.97
C VAL A 127 11.49 16.06 -15.78
N ARG A 128 12.47 15.62 -15.00
CA ARG A 128 12.87 16.30 -13.76
C ARG A 128 13.29 17.75 -13.95
N PRO A 129 14.06 18.13 -15.00
CA PRO A 129 14.38 19.54 -15.27
C PRO A 129 13.17 20.41 -15.63
N GLY A 130 12.07 19.80 -16.10
CA GLY A 130 10.82 20.49 -16.39
C GLY A 130 9.92 20.72 -15.17
N ILE A 131 10.24 20.13 -14.02
CA ILE A 131 9.47 20.29 -12.78
C ILE A 131 9.89 21.58 -12.08
N PRO A 132 8.94 22.45 -11.67
CA PRO A 132 9.24 23.65 -10.90
C PRO A 132 10.02 23.34 -9.61
N PRO A 133 10.98 24.19 -9.20
CA PRO A 133 11.77 23.95 -7.98
C PRO A 133 10.96 23.73 -6.71
N SER A 134 9.80 24.37 -6.58
CA SER A 134 8.88 24.19 -5.43
C SER A 134 8.21 22.82 -5.37
N LEU A 135 8.21 22.06 -6.46
CA LEU A 135 7.60 20.74 -6.56
C LEU A 135 8.64 19.61 -6.64
N LEU A 136 9.94 19.93 -6.71
CA LEU A 136 10.98 18.92 -6.91
C LEU A 136 11.05 17.89 -5.78
N GLU A 137 10.87 18.31 -4.54
CA GLU A 137 10.90 17.36 -3.41
C GLU A 137 9.75 16.36 -3.51
N ILE A 138 8.53 16.83 -3.75
CA ILE A 138 7.35 15.97 -3.94
C ILE A 138 7.54 15.06 -5.15
N TYR A 139 8.05 15.59 -6.26
CA TYR A 139 8.37 14.80 -7.46
C TYR A 139 9.36 13.68 -7.14
N ASP A 140 10.52 14.01 -6.58
CA ASP A 140 11.56 13.04 -6.26
C ASP A 140 11.04 11.94 -5.34
N ARG A 141 10.34 12.29 -4.25
CA ARG A 141 9.75 11.32 -3.31
C ARG A 141 8.77 10.36 -3.98
N ASN A 142 7.84 10.89 -4.77
CA ASN A 142 6.85 10.03 -5.44
C ASN A 142 7.49 9.12 -6.49
N VAL A 143 8.46 9.63 -7.27
CA VAL A 143 9.17 8.84 -8.28
C VAL A 143 9.99 7.72 -7.63
N ASP A 144 10.74 8.03 -6.57
CA ASP A 144 11.57 7.05 -5.86
C ASP A 144 10.70 5.99 -5.18
N ALA A 145 9.63 6.37 -4.50
CA ALA A 145 8.67 5.43 -3.93
C ALA A 145 8.11 4.46 -5.00
N ARG A 146 7.73 4.98 -6.18
CA ARG A 146 7.24 4.16 -7.30
C ARG A 146 8.31 3.23 -7.86
N ARG A 147 9.57 3.66 -7.91
CA ARG A 147 10.71 2.81 -8.32
C ARG A 147 10.93 1.67 -7.35
N HIS A 148 10.89 1.96 -6.04
CA HIS A 148 11.00 0.95 -5.00
C HIS A 148 9.86 -0.08 -5.08
N LEU A 149 8.61 0.35 -5.24
CA LEU A 149 7.48 -0.56 -5.42
C LEU A 149 7.57 -1.37 -6.73
N THR A 150 8.08 -0.77 -7.81
CA THR A 150 8.31 -1.47 -9.08
C THR A 150 9.39 -2.55 -8.91
N ALA A 151 10.47 -2.24 -8.19
CA ALA A 151 11.52 -3.21 -7.87
C ALA A 151 11.01 -4.36 -6.99
N LEU A 152 10.15 -4.07 -6.01
CA LEU A 152 9.48 -5.07 -5.18
C LEU A 152 8.60 -6.03 -6.02
N SER A 153 7.97 -5.52 -7.07
CA SER A 153 7.04 -6.27 -7.94
C SER A 153 7.73 -7.16 -8.99
N ARG A 154 9.04 -7.12 -9.13
CA ARG A 154 9.81 -7.87 -10.17
C ARG A 154 9.78 -9.39 -10.04
N GLY A 155 9.05 -9.95 -9.07
CA GLY A 155 8.87 -11.40 -8.88
C GLY A 155 8.02 -12.11 -9.96
N GLY A 156 7.63 -11.41 -11.01
CA GLY A 156 6.82 -11.93 -12.13
C GLY A 156 5.32 -11.60 -11.99
N ALA A 157 4.68 -11.33 -13.13
CA ALA A 157 3.22 -11.17 -13.20
C ALA A 157 2.56 -12.52 -12.86
N LYS A 158 1.50 -12.50 -12.07
CA LYS A 158 0.67 -13.68 -11.83
C LYS A 158 -0.35 -13.80 -12.96
N ASP A 159 -0.61 -15.02 -13.41
CA ASP A 159 -1.57 -15.31 -14.48
C ASP A 159 -3.01 -14.98 -14.08
N THR A 160 -3.28 -14.89 -12.78
CA THR A 160 -4.61 -14.56 -12.24
C THR A 160 -4.48 -13.51 -11.13
N LEU A 161 -5.34 -12.49 -11.20
CA LEU A 161 -5.51 -11.57 -10.09
C LEU A 161 -6.43 -12.20 -9.04
N PRO A 162 -6.20 -11.92 -7.73
CA PRO A 162 -7.18 -12.24 -6.70
C PRO A 162 -8.54 -11.59 -7.02
N ALA A 163 -9.61 -12.12 -6.43
CA ALA A 163 -10.97 -11.55 -6.56
C ALA A 163 -11.09 -10.26 -5.75
N TRP A 164 -10.36 -9.22 -6.18
CA TRP A 164 -10.40 -7.89 -5.59
C TRP A 164 -11.48 -7.03 -6.23
N ARG A 165 -12.06 -6.15 -5.43
CA ARG A 165 -12.87 -5.03 -5.93
C ARG A 165 -12.17 -3.70 -5.58
N ILE A 166 -12.50 -2.66 -6.31
CA ILE A 166 -12.03 -1.31 -6.04
C ILE A 166 -13.22 -0.51 -5.55
N ASP A 167 -13.14 -0.08 -4.30
CA ASP A 167 -14.15 0.78 -3.69
C ASP A 167 -13.65 2.24 -3.64
N PRO A 168 -14.54 3.23 -3.53
CA PRO A 168 -14.13 4.59 -3.18
C PRO A 168 -13.37 4.58 -1.83
N PRO A 169 -12.38 5.47 -1.63
CA PRO A 169 -11.75 5.62 -0.32
C PRO A 169 -12.76 6.22 0.67
N ALA A 170 -12.49 6.02 1.96
CA ALA A 170 -13.18 6.79 2.99
C ALA A 170 -12.92 8.30 2.82
N PRO A 171 -13.78 9.18 3.34
CA PRO A 171 -13.53 10.63 3.35
C PRO A 171 -12.15 10.97 3.93
N ALA A 172 -11.51 12.00 3.39
CA ALA A 172 -10.14 12.36 3.77
C ALA A 172 -10.01 12.73 5.26
N ASP A 173 -11.03 13.40 5.81
CA ASP A 173 -11.10 13.76 7.24
C ASP A 173 -11.25 12.52 8.15
N GLU A 174 -12.00 11.50 7.73
CA GLU A 174 -12.12 10.21 8.44
C GLU A 174 -10.78 9.46 8.43
N LEU A 175 -10.12 9.39 7.27
CA LEU A 175 -8.79 8.80 7.14
C LEU A 175 -7.79 9.51 8.04
N LEU A 176 -7.68 10.84 7.93
CA LEU A 176 -6.75 11.64 8.71
C LEU A 176 -7.05 11.56 10.21
N GLY A 177 -8.34 11.57 10.60
CA GLY A 177 -8.77 11.38 11.97
C GLY A 177 -8.26 10.06 12.55
N SER A 178 -8.47 8.96 11.82
CA SER A 178 -8.01 7.62 12.24
C SER A 178 -6.48 7.54 12.38
N TYR A 179 -5.72 8.15 11.45
CA TYR A 179 -4.26 8.18 11.57
C TYR A 179 -3.79 9.03 12.76
N ARG A 180 -4.42 10.19 13.03
CA ARG A 180 -4.06 11.06 14.15
C ARG A 180 -4.39 10.43 15.51
N GLU A 181 -5.49 9.73 15.61
CA GLU A 181 -5.83 8.98 16.83
C GLU A 181 -4.84 7.86 17.09
N ALA A 182 -4.45 7.12 16.05
CA ALA A 182 -3.44 6.07 16.18
C ALA A 182 -2.06 6.66 16.53
N GLU A 183 -1.65 7.80 15.95
CA GLU A 183 -0.44 8.53 16.34
C GLU A 183 -0.46 8.92 17.81
N ALA A 184 -1.55 9.50 18.27
CA ALA A 184 -1.71 9.91 19.68
C ALA A 184 -1.65 8.72 20.65
N ALA A 185 -2.19 7.57 20.26
CA ALA A 185 -2.23 6.36 21.09
C ALA A 185 -0.90 5.57 21.09
N THR A 186 -0.12 5.64 20.01
CA THR A 186 1.03 4.73 19.80
C THR A 186 2.37 5.43 19.62
N GLY A 187 2.37 6.73 19.36
CA GLY A 187 3.58 7.50 19.03
C GLY A 187 4.11 7.26 17.60
N VAL A 188 3.40 6.48 16.78
CA VAL A 188 3.75 6.26 15.37
C VAL A 188 3.18 7.38 14.52
N GLY A 189 4.02 8.11 13.80
CA GLY A 189 3.59 9.28 13.02
C GLY A 189 2.48 8.95 12.03
N TRP A 190 1.46 9.83 11.96
CA TRP A 190 0.30 9.70 11.09
C TRP A 190 0.66 9.48 9.63
N ASN A 191 1.71 10.16 9.17
CA ASN A 191 2.23 10.09 7.81
C ASN A 191 2.76 8.70 7.45
N TYR A 192 3.37 7.98 8.40
CA TYR A 192 3.80 6.60 8.20
C TYR A 192 2.62 5.64 8.13
N LEU A 193 1.62 5.82 8.99
CA LEU A 193 0.40 5.02 8.96
C LEU A 193 -0.36 5.21 7.63
N ALA A 194 -0.46 6.45 7.17
CA ALA A 194 -1.06 6.80 5.88
C ALA A 194 -0.24 6.23 4.70
N ALA A 195 1.11 6.32 4.74
CA ALA A 195 1.98 5.77 3.72
C ALA A 195 1.84 4.24 3.61
N ILE A 196 1.79 3.53 4.74
CA ILE A 196 1.55 2.07 4.76
C ILE A 196 0.18 1.76 4.18
N ASN A 197 -0.89 2.44 4.63
CA ASN A 197 -2.22 2.22 4.10
C ASN A 197 -2.31 2.48 2.59
N PHE A 198 -1.61 3.53 2.11
CA PHE A 198 -1.51 3.82 0.69
C PHE A 198 -0.80 2.72 -0.09
N VAL A 199 0.31 2.21 0.42
CA VAL A 199 1.08 1.12 -0.22
C VAL A 199 0.28 -0.18 -0.23
N GLU A 200 -0.39 -0.52 0.86
CA GLU A 200 -1.13 -1.78 1.00
C GLU A 200 -2.39 -1.83 0.14
N THR A 201 -3.22 -0.82 0.22
CA THR A 201 -4.57 -0.88 -0.40
C THR A 201 -4.99 0.39 -1.13
N GLY A 202 -4.10 1.36 -1.29
CA GLY A 202 -4.47 2.66 -1.87
C GLY A 202 -5.50 3.40 -1.00
N LEU A 203 -5.24 3.49 0.30
CA LEU A 203 -6.10 4.10 1.31
C LEU A 203 -7.43 3.34 1.52
N GLY A 204 -7.36 2.00 1.57
CA GLY A 204 -8.52 1.14 1.78
C GLY A 204 -9.35 0.86 0.52
N ARG A 205 -8.97 1.39 -0.64
CA ARG A 205 -9.72 1.22 -1.90
C ARG A 205 -9.69 -0.20 -2.44
N ILE A 206 -8.58 -0.92 -2.27
CA ILE A 206 -8.46 -2.30 -2.73
C ILE A 206 -9.01 -3.21 -1.64
N VAL A 207 -10.15 -3.85 -1.92
CA VAL A 207 -10.83 -4.72 -0.99
C VAL A 207 -10.74 -6.16 -1.45
N GLY A 208 -10.16 -7.01 -0.61
CA GLY A 208 -9.98 -8.43 -0.88
C GLY A 208 -8.85 -9.04 -0.05
N VAL A 209 -8.68 -10.34 -0.23
CA VAL A 209 -7.65 -11.12 0.46
C VAL A 209 -6.44 -11.24 -0.44
N SER A 210 -5.23 -10.98 0.07
CA SER A 210 -4.00 -11.17 -0.69
C SER A 210 -3.69 -12.65 -0.92
N SER A 211 -2.77 -12.94 -1.82
CA SER A 211 -2.33 -14.32 -2.06
C SER A 211 -1.66 -14.98 -0.84
N ALA A 212 -1.26 -14.17 0.15
CA ALA A 212 -0.69 -14.64 1.42
C ALA A 212 -1.75 -14.73 2.54
N GLY A 213 -3.02 -14.40 2.25
CA GLY A 213 -4.09 -14.40 3.23
C GLY A 213 -4.21 -13.11 4.05
N ALA A 214 -3.50 -12.05 3.67
CA ALA A 214 -3.63 -10.75 4.33
C ALA A 214 -4.96 -10.08 3.97
N GLN A 215 -5.54 -9.34 4.93
CA GLN A 215 -6.89 -8.80 4.87
C GLN A 215 -6.96 -7.36 5.37
N GLY A 216 -8.02 -6.69 4.99
CA GLY A 216 -8.37 -5.36 5.47
C GLY A 216 -7.52 -4.24 4.90
N PRO A 217 -7.83 -2.99 5.27
CA PRO A 217 -7.17 -1.79 4.73
C PRO A 217 -5.66 -1.76 4.92
N MET A 218 -5.17 -2.35 6.00
CA MET A 218 -3.74 -2.41 6.35
C MET A 218 -3.10 -3.77 6.04
N GLN A 219 -3.81 -4.68 5.35
CA GLN A 219 -3.33 -5.98 4.88
C GLN A 219 -2.67 -6.83 5.99
N PHE A 220 -3.31 -6.95 7.12
CA PHE A 220 -2.86 -7.83 8.19
C PHE A 220 -3.13 -9.30 7.89
N LEU A 221 -2.20 -10.16 8.27
CA LEU A 221 -2.50 -11.58 8.48
C LEU A 221 -3.42 -11.72 9.70
N PRO A 222 -4.47 -12.57 9.66
CA PRO A 222 -5.40 -12.74 10.80
C PRO A 222 -4.72 -13.05 12.13
N SER A 223 -3.65 -13.85 12.11
CA SER A 223 -2.87 -14.17 13.33
C SER A 223 -2.13 -12.97 13.90
N THR A 224 -1.65 -12.09 13.05
CA THR A 224 -1.00 -10.84 13.48
C THR A 224 -2.04 -9.86 14.00
N PHE A 225 -3.17 -9.72 13.30
CA PHE A 225 -4.26 -8.85 13.76
C PHE A 225 -4.83 -9.31 15.11
N ALA A 226 -4.97 -10.60 15.35
CA ALA A 226 -5.41 -11.13 16.64
C ALA A 226 -4.55 -10.65 17.82
N LYS A 227 -3.26 -10.36 17.59
CA LYS A 227 -2.34 -9.83 18.61
C LYS A 227 -2.50 -8.33 18.82
N TYR A 228 -2.75 -7.57 17.75
CA TYR A 228 -2.68 -6.09 17.79
C TYR A 228 -4.02 -5.39 17.61
N GLY A 229 -5.07 -6.11 17.17
CA GLY A 229 -6.38 -5.57 16.88
C GLY A 229 -7.24 -5.26 18.10
N ASP A 230 -6.87 -5.74 19.30
CA ASP A 230 -7.55 -5.45 20.57
C ASP A 230 -9.07 -5.77 20.53
N GLY A 231 -9.43 -6.87 19.88
CA GLY A 231 -10.83 -7.29 19.73
C GLY A 231 -11.61 -6.59 18.62
N GLY A 232 -10.97 -5.69 17.87
CA GLY A 232 -11.58 -4.99 16.74
C GLY A 232 -11.77 -5.87 15.49
N ASP A 233 -12.25 -5.24 14.40
CA ASP A 233 -12.48 -5.88 13.12
C ASP A 233 -11.31 -5.59 12.15
N ILE A 234 -10.68 -6.64 11.61
CA ILE A 234 -9.60 -6.55 10.62
C ILE A 234 -10.02 -5.81 9.33
N LEU A 235 -11.32 -5.78 9.02
CA LEU A 235 -11.87 -5.10 7.86
C LEU A 235 -12.23 -3.63 8.14
N SER A 236 -12.29 -3.24 9.42
CA SER A 236 -12.51 -1.86 9.83
C SER A 236 -11.27 -1.01 9.52
N LEU A 237 -11.48 0.15 8.89
CA LEU A 237 -10.42 1.11 8.63
C LEU A 237 -9.74 1.56 9.93
N TYR A 238 -10.53 1.99 10.89
CA TYR A 238 -10.06 2.49 12.18
C TYR A 238 -9.29 1.40 12.97
N ASP A 239 -9.88 0.22 13.14
CA ASP A 239 -9.27 -0.85 13.93
C ASP A 239 -7.96 -1.36 13.31
N SER A 240 -7.92 -1.44 11.96
CA SER A 240 -6.72 -1.83 11.23
C SER A 240 -5.60 -0.80 11.35
N ILE A 241 -5.92 0.50 11.28
CA ILE A 241 -4.93 1.59 11.47
C ILE A 241 -4.41 1.58 12.91
N MET A 242 -5.27 1.43 13.90
CA MET A 242 -4.89 1.30 15.31
C MET A 242 -3.98 0.08 15.54
N ALA A 243 -4.32 -1.05 14.93
CA ALA A 243 -3.50 -2.26 14.99
C ALA A 243 -2.11 -2.05 14.37
N ALA A 244 -2.03 -1.32 13.26
CA ALA A 244 -0.76 -0.98 12.62
C ALA A 244 0.11 -0.09 13.49
N GLY A 245 -0.46 0.92 14.13
CA GLY A 245 0.23 1.76 15.11
C GLY A 245 0.80 0.92 16.27
N ARG A 246 -0.01 0.04 16.88
CA ARG A 246 0.45 -0.86 17.97
C ARG A 246 1.53 -1.82 17.51
N PHE A 247 1.39 -2.39 16.30
CA PHE A 247 2.40 -3.27 15.71
C PHE A 247 3.74 -2.56 15.57
N LEU A 248 3.76 -1.38 14.96
CA LEU A 248 4.98 -0.62 14.72
C LEU A 248 5.62 -0.17 16.03
N ALA A 249 4.83 0.32 16.99
CA ALA A 249 5.33 0.70 18.31
C ALA A 249 5.96 -0.48 19.07
N ASP A 250 5.31 -1.66 19.08
CA ASP A 250 5.81 -2.90 19.72
C ASP A 250 7.11 -3.40 19.04
N ASN A 251 7.30 -3.07 17.76
CA ASN A 251 8.53 -3.39 17.01
C ASN A 251 9.59 -2.27 17.04
N GLY A 252 9.45 -1.30 17.95
CA GLY A 252 10.50 -0.33 18.25
C GLY A 252 10.56 0.89 17.35
N PHE A 253 9.44 1.28 16.72
CA PHE A 253 9.36 2.41 15.78
C PHE A 253 10.01 3.70 16.30
N ALA A 254 9.85 4.03 17.59
CA ALA A 254 10.43 5.24 18.16
C ALA A 254 11.97 5.28 18.15
N GLY A 255 12.62 4.12 18.16
CA GLY A 255 14.09 4.01 18.14
C GLY A 255 14.67 3.73 16.77
N ASP A 256 13.95 2.95 15.95
CA ASP A 256 14.36 2.57 14.60
C ASP A 256 13.10 2.27 13.76
N HIS A 257 12.59 3.31 13.11
CA HIS A 257 11.39 3.18 12.27
C HIS A 257 11.63 2.28 11.05
N ASP A 258 12.83 2.25 10.48
CA ASP A 258 13.16 1.39 9.34
C ASP A 258 13.06 -0.09 9.73
N HIS A 259 13.58 -0.43 10.91
CA HIS A 259 13.44 -1.78 11.44
C HIS A 259 11.96 -2.15 11.67
N ALA A 260 11.18 -1.27 12.27
CA ALA A 260 9.77 -1.53 12.53
C ALA A 260 8.97 -1.73 11.23
N ILE A 261 9.21 -0.89 10.20
CA ILE A 261 8.60 -1.02 8.87
C ILE A 261 9.08 -2.31 8.18
N PHE A 262 10.36 -2.66 8.32
CA PHE A 262 10.88 -3.94 7.81
C PHE A 262 10.20 -5.15 8.47
N ARG A 263 9.79 -5.04 9.73
CA ARG A 263 9.00 -6.08 10.41
C ARG A 263 7.58 -6.19 9.88
N TYR A 264 7.03 -5.09 9.35
CA TYR A 264 5.71 -5.07 8.71
C TYR A 264 5.72 -5.83 7.37
N ASN A 265 6.70 -5.50 6.53
CA ASN A 265 6.94 -6.20 5.26
C ASN A 265 8.44 -6.40 5.09
N ASN A 266 8.90 -7.64 5.06
CA ASN A 266 10.31 -8.02 5.10
C ASN A 266 11.06 -7.69 3.78
N SER A 267 11.06 -6.41 3.40
CA SER A 267 11.70 -5.90 2.19
C SER A 267 12.26 -4.50 2.40
N SER A 268 13.53 -4.30 2.06
CA SER A 268 14.15 -2.97 2.05
C SER A 268 13.50 -2.03 1.02
N GLN A 269 13.02 -2.55 -0.10
CA GLN A 269 12.29 -1.75 -1.09
C GLN A 269 10.96 -1.23 -0.53
N TYR A 270 10.28 -2.03 0.28
CA TYR A 270 9.07 -1.61 0.98
C TYR A 270 9.38 -0.48 1.98
N VAL A 271 10.42 -0.66 2.80
CA VAL A 271 10.86 0.36 3.76
C VAL A 271 11.14 1.69 3.07
N SER A 272 11.94 1.66 1.98
CA SER A 272 12.25 2.87 1.21
C SER A 272 10.99 3.53 0.63
N ALA A 273 10.07 2.75 0.04
CA ALA A 273 8.83 3.29 -0.50
C ALA A 273 7.93 3.94 0.55
N VAL A 274 7.81 3.31 1.73
CA VAL A 274 7.04 3.86 2.86
C VAL A 274 7.67 5.15 3.37
N ASN A 275 9.01 5.20 3.51
CA ASN A 275 9.72 6.41 3.93
C ASN A 275 9.52 7.57 2.96
N ASP A 276 9.61 7.31 1.66
CA ASP A 276 9.41 8.35 0.64
C ASP A 276 7.98 8.88 0.65
N TYR A 277 6.97 8.02 0.72
CA TYR A 277 5.58 8.46 0.84
C TYR A 277 5.30 9.17 2.17
N ALA A 278 5.86 8.68 3.27
CA ALA A 278 5.70 9.33 4.57
C ALA A 278 6.31 10.73 4.58
N ALA A 279 7.48 10.91 3.93
CA ALA A 279 8.10 12.21 3.76
C ALA A 279 7.28 13.15 2.85
N ALA A 280 6.74 12.63 1.73
CA ALA A 280 5.86 13.39 0.85
C ALA A 280 4.61 13.88 1.59
N LEU A 281 3.93 13.01 2.34
CA LEU A 281 2.76 13.36 3.13
C LEU A 281 3.04 14.35 4.26
N ALA A 282 4.24 14.29 4.86
CA ALA A 282 4.64 15.22 5.92
C ALA A 282 4.98 16.62 5.38
N SER A 283 5.51 16.72 4.15
CA SER A 283 5.87 17.99 3.52
C SER A 283 4.67 18.75 2.95
N ASP A 284 3.57 18.03 2.66
CA ASP A 284 2.35 18.61 2.08
C ASP A 284 1.10 17.94 2.70
N PRO A 285 0.73 18.34 3.91
CA PRO A 285 -0.35 17.70 4.66
C PRO A 285 -1.77 18.15 4.24
N ALA A 286 -1.91 19.00 3.19
CA ALA A 286 -3.19 19.55 2.72
C ALA A 286 -4.01 18.56 1.89
#